data_ce99237014a3c97ead720d3bfe52f8a9
#
_entry.id   ce99237014a3c97ead720d3bfe52f8a9
#
_cell.length_a   1.000
_cell.length_b   1.000
_cell.length_c   1.000
_cell.angle_alpha   90.00
_cell.angle_beta   90.00
_cell.angle_gamma   90.00
#
_symmetry.space_group_name_H-M   'P 1'
#
loop_
_entity.id
_entity.type
_entity.pdbx_description
1 polymer ?
#
loop_
_entity_poly.entity_id
_entity_poly.type
_entity_poly.pdbx_seq_one_letter_code
_entity_poly.pdbx_strand_id
1 'polypeptide(L)'
;SLSRTGSGKPQTIVRDGFIAPDGDLEYGLFDDVDVRSESRFDELDTKFTQYVLNGSHRFSDSIEMRGLVGHAKSEHDNPIQTTVTIDRSNTDGYSWDYRDDDRLPRFDYGFDVTDPASWAFAQGLSEIRLRPQTSDNTFDTFQLDFDWNLNEVFTLKSGINWKEYEFETSERRRASETTVPALPAGTTLADLTRIFNFGNGLDQPSGNDTRWLAPDIDAFADLFDIYCNCGAFTLTNASALTNNRGVKEEDMGGYVQLDWSTDLGSVPWRGNIGGRYVETKQDSRGFAVVNGAPVEARVERDYDDFLPSLNMAFDLTDELVLRFAAAKVLTRPGLGNLTPGVTVS
;
A
#
# COMPACT_ATOMS: atom_id res chain seq x y z
N SER A 1 -8.62 14.26 -13.16
CA SER A 1 -8.01 13.26 -14.05
C SER A 1 -8.57 13.41 -15.46
N LEU A 2 -7.70 13.47 -16.46
CA LEU A 2 -8.09 13.46 -17.87
C LEU A 2 -8.44 12.02 -18.26
N SER A 3 -9.70 11.73 -18.47
CA SER A 3 -10.15 10.40 -18.92
C SER A 3 -10.59 10.47 -20.37
N ARG A 4 -9.88 9.77 -21.25
CA ARG A 4 -10.27 9.61 -22.67
C ARG A 4 -11.28 8.50 -22.90
N THR A 5 -11.39 7.57 -21.96
CA THR A 5 -12.30 6.42 -22.07
C THR A 5 -12.78 6.08 -20.66
N GLY A 6 -14.00 6.35 -20.40
CA GLY A 6 -14.69 5.93 -19.20
C GLY A 6 -16.18 5.81 -19.50
N SER A 7 -16.82 4.77 -18.98
CA SER A 7 -18.26 4.62 -19.13
C SER A 7 -18.97 5.82 -18.53
N GLY A 8 -19.64 6.61 -19.35
CA GLY A 8 -20.48 7.74 -18.95
C GLY A 8 -19.79 9.07 -18.74
N LYS A 9 -18.51 9.24 -19.15
CA LYS A 9 -17.83 10.55 -19.15
C LYS A 9 -17.63 11.04 -20.58
N PRO A 10 -17.78 12.37 -20.85
CA PRO A 10 -17.47 12.95 -22.14
C PRO A 10 -15.99 12.73 -22.48
N GLN A 11 -15.68 12.64 -23.75
CA GLN A 11 -14.29 12.55 -24.20
C GLN A 11 -13.63 13.91 -24.12
N THR A 12 -12.50 14.00 -23.42
CA THR A 12 -11.66 15.21 -23.42
C THR A 12 -11.16 15.53 -24.83
N ILE A 13 -11.32 16.77 -25.23
CA ILE A 13 -10.89 17.29 -26.54
C ILE A 13 -9.53 17.97 -26.37
N VAL A 14 -8.52 17.50 -27.08
CA VAL A 14 -7.21 18.16 -27.13
C VAL A 14 -7.30 19.31 -28.12
N ARG A 15 -7.07 20.55 -27.67
CA ARG A 15 -7.09 21.76 -28.47
C ARG A 15 -5.70 22.13 -28.94
N ASP A 16 -4.73 22.06 -28.05
CA ASP A 16 -3.34 22.42 -28.33
C ASP A 16 -2.42 21.65 -27.39
N GLY A 17 -1.13 21.55 -27.73
CA GLY A 17 -0.15 20.88 -26.91
C GLY A 17 1.27 21.01 -27.42
N PHE A 18 2.24 20.92 -26.54
CA PHE A 18 3.65 20.88 -26.87
C PHE A 18 4.28 19.62 -26.29
N ILE A 19 4.89 18.82 -27.16
CA ILE A 19 5.64 17.62 -26.79
C ILE A 19 7.12 17.95 -26.94
N ALA A 20 7.87 17.77 -25.86
CA ALA A 20 9.31 17.96 -25.81
C ALA A 20 10.05 16.89 -26.64
N PRO A 21 11.34 17.10 -26.99
CA PRO A 21 12.11 16.13 -27.78
C PRO A 21 12.29 14.76 -27.17
N ASP A 22 12.16 14.63 -25.84
CA ASP A 22 12.19 13.39 -25.08
C ASP A 22 10.87 12.60 -25.08
N GLY A 23 9.80 13.23 -25.62
CA GLY A 23 8.48 12.64 -25.76
C GLY A 23 7.47 13.06 -24.68
N ASP A 24 7.85 13.88 -23.72
CA ASP A 24 6.98 14.36 -22.66
C ASP A 24 6.07 15.50 -23.13
N LEU A 25 4.79 15.46 -22.70
CA LEU A 25 3.83 16.53 -22.97
C LEU A 25 4.00 17.62 -21.89
N GLU A 26 4.75 18.67 -22.24
CA GLU A 26 5.04 19.80 -21.32
C GLU A 26 3.93 20.84 -21.26
N TYR A 27 3.13 20.96 -22.31
CA TYR A 27 1.97 21.85 -22.34
C TYR A 27 0.78 21.16 -22.97
N GLY A 28 -0.39 21.35 -22.38
CA GLY A 28 -1.64 20.85 -22.92
C GLY A 28 -2.79 21.80 -22.64
N LEU A 29 -3.63 22.04 -23.67
CA LEU A 29 -4.90 22.76 -23.58
C LEU A 29 -6.04 21.85 -24.02
N PHE A 30 -7.08 21.78 -23.18
CA PHE A 30 -8.14 20.81 -23.34
C PHE A 30 -9.52 21.46 -23.13
N ASP A 31 -10.50 20.94 -23.86
CA ASP A 31 -11.92 21.19 -23.62
C ASP A 31 -12.63 19.89 -23.20
N ASP A 32 -13.85 20.03 -22.69
CA ASP A 32 -14.69 18.94 -22.25
C ASP A 32 -14.05 18.13 -21.11
N VAL A 33 -13.41 18.84 -20.16
CA VAL A 33 -12.73 18.27 -19.00
C VAL A 33 -13.65 18.23 -17.81
N ASP A 34 -13.72 17.07 -17.14
CA ASP A 34 -14.38 16.96 -15.85
C ASP A 34 -13.38 17.26 -14.73
N VAL A 35 -13.73 18.21 -13.88
CA VAL A 35 -12.94 18.59 -12.69
C VAL A 35 -13.72 18.22 -11.44
N ARG A 36 -13.04 17.64 -10.47
CA ARG A 36 -13.59 17.22 -9.19
C ARG A 36 -12.83 17.86 -8.03
N SER A 37 -13.57 18.40 -7.07
CA SER A 37 -13.04 18.75 -5.76
C SER A 37 -13.55 17.77 -4.73
N GLU A 38 -12.64 17.27 -3.88
CA GLU A 38 -13.00 16.29 -2.86
C GLU A 38 -12.39 16.65 -1.51
N SER A 39 -13.15 16.40 -0.46
CA SER A 39 -12.67 16.39 0.91
C SER A 39 -12.73 14.98 1.46
N ARG A 40 -11.69 14.60 2.21
CA ARG A 40 -11.63 13.31 2.88
C ARG A 40 -11.30 13.49 4.35
N PHE A 41 -12.00 12.74 5.17
CA PHE A 41 -11.75 12.63 6.60
C PHE A 41 -11.58 11.15 6.97
N ASP A 42 -10.49 10.86 7.66
CA ASP A 42 -10.18 9.54 8.20
C ASP A 42 -9.96 9.65 9.71
N GLU A 43 -10.56 8.75 10.47
CA GLU A 43 -10.24 8.51 11.86
C GLU A 43 -9.42 7.23 11.94
N LEU A 44 -8.14 7.35 12.35
CA LEU A 44 -7.20 6.25 12.30
C LEU A 44 -6.73 5.90 13.71
N ASP A 45 -6.85 4.63 14.07
CA ASP A 45 -6.23 4.06 15.26
C ASP A 45 -5.39 2.85 14.87
N THR A 46 -4.21 2.73 15.48
CA THR A 46 -3.35 1.56 15.28
C THR A 46 -2.73 1.14 16.60
N LYS A 47 -3.07 -0.07 17.02
CA LYS A 47 -2.49 -0.68 18.19
C LYS A 47 -1.47 -1.73 17.77
N PHE A 48 -0.24 -1.58 18.24
CA PHE A 48 0.82 -2.57 18.06
C PHE A 48 1.17 -3.21 19.39
N THR A 49 1.22 -4.55 19.41
CA THR A 49 1.61 -5.33 20.57
C THR A 49 2.69 -6.32 20.16
N GLN A 50 3.76 -6.40 20.95
CA GLN A 50 4.86 -7.34 20.67
C GLN A 50 5.37 -7.96 21.97
N TYR A 51 5.58 -9.27 21.93
CA TYR A 51 6.26 -10.03 22.97
C TYR A 51 7.37 -10.83 22.34
N VAL A 52 8.58 -10.73 22.90
CA VAL A 52 9.75 -11.49 22.47
C VAL A 52 10.48 -12.02 23.68
N LEU A 53 10.71 -13.34 23.68
CA LEU A 53 11.59 -14.00 24.63
C LEU A 53 12.75 -14.59 23.86
N ASN A 54 13.98 -14.23 24.25
CA ASN A 54 15.19 -14.85 23.72
C ASN A 54 16.10 -15.29 24.85
N GLY A 55 16.92 -16.27 24.57
CA GLY A 55 17.88 -16.78 25.53
C GLY A 55 19.00 -17.54 24.84
N SER A 56 20.14 -17.66 25.53
CA SER A 56 21.26 -18.48 25.12
C SER A 56 21.73 -19.34 26.28
N HIS A 57 22.26 -20.51 25.95
CA HIS A 57 22.87 -21.41 26.90
C HIS A 57 24.14 -22.00 26.30
N ARG A 58 25.24 -21.88 27.06
CA ARG A 58 26.52 -22.49 26.71
C ARG A 58 26.68 -23.79 27.49
N PHE A 59 26.64 -24.91 26.76
CA PHE A 59 26.79 -26.26 27.35
C PHE A 59 28.27 -26.59 27.66
N SER A 60 29.18 -26.02 26.83
CA SER A 60 30.63 -26.14 26.97
C SER A 60 31.32 -24.98 26.27
N ASP A 61 32.63 -24.89 26.33
CA ASP A 61 33.40 -23.88 25.57
C ASP A 61 33.23 -23.99 24.05
N SER A 62 32.80 -25.17 23.57
CA SER A 62 32.61 -25.43 22.15
C SER A 62 31.15 -25.47 21.70
N ILE A 63 30.17 -25.51 22.62
CA ILE A 63 28.76 -25.69 22.23
C ILE A 63 27.88 -24.61 22.86
N GLU A 64 27.18 -23.88 22.01
CA GLU A 64 26.21 -22.85 22.38
C GLU A 64 24.87 -23.06 21.64
N MET A 65 23.78 -22.85 22.35
CA MET A 65 22.44 -22.86 21.81
C MET A 65 21.77 -21.50 22.06
N ARG A 66 21.06 -21.01 21.08
CA ARG A 66 20.25 -19.77 21.18
C ARG A 66 18.83 -20.07 20.75
N GLY A 67 17.87 -19.52 21.49
CA GLY A 67 16.45 -19.67 21.20
C GLY A 67 15.75 -18.32 21.17
N LEU A 68 14.74 -18.20 20.34
CA LEU A 68 13.85 -17.05 20.26
C LEU A 68 12.42 -17.53 20.03
N VAL A 69 11.48 -16.94 20.78
CA VAL A 69 10.05 -17.03 20.51
C VAL A 69 9.47 -15.63 20.54
N GLY A 70 8.62 -15.31 19.58
CA GLY A 70 8.04 -13.98 19.45
C GLY A 70 6.62 -14.04 18.93
N HIS A 71 5.81 -13.08 19.40
CA HIS A 71 4.48 -12.78 18.91
C HIS A 71 4.36 -11.28 18.69
N ALA A 72 3.83 -10.85 17.54
CA ALA A 72 3.52 -9.46 17.26
C ALA A 72 2.14 -9.36 16.59
N LYS A 73 1.36 -8.36 16.99
CA LYS A 73 0.07 -8.05 16.40
C LYS A 73 -0.06 -6.56 16.16
N SER A 74 -0.47 -6.19 14.94
CA SER A 74 -0.88 -4.82 14.57
C SER A 74 -2.36 -4.85 14.21
N GLU A 75 -3.16 -4.08 14.95
CA GLU A 75 -4.60 -3.90 14.76
C GLU A 75 -4.81 -2.47 14.28
N HIS A 76 -5.21 -2.30 13.02
CA HIS A 76 -5.53 -1.01 12.45
C HIS A 76 -7.03 -0.90 12.27
N ASP A 77 -7.61 0.15 12.85
CA ASP A 77 -9.02 0.50 12.72
C ASP A 77 -9.16 1.88 12.09
N ASN A 78 -10.00 1.98 11.06
CA ASN A 78 -10.45 3.21 10.45
C ASN A 78 -11.99 3.22 10.48
N PRO A 79 -12.60 3.53 11.64
CA PRO A 79 -14.05 3.48 11.81
C PRO A 79 -14.79 4.54 10.98
N ILE A 80 -14.10 5.63 10.63
CA ILE A 80 -14.61 6.70 9.79
C ILE A 80 -13.64 6.98 8.66
N GLN A 81 -13.99 6.52 7.47
CA GLN A 81 -13.40 6.97 6.22
C GLN A 81 -14.50 7.58 5.38
N THR A 82 -14.51 8.89 5.29
CA THR A 82 -15.53 9.66 4.57
C THR A 82 -14.88 10.47 3.47
N THR A 83 -15.44 10.39 2.26
CA THR A 83 -15.06 11.27 1.16
C THR A 83 -16.34 11.87 0.57
N VAL A 84 -16.37 13.18 0.43
CA VAL A 84 -17.45 13.91 -0.26
C VAL A 84 -16.86 14.62 -1.46
N THR A 85 -17.53 14.55 -2.61
CA THR A 85 -17.08 15.21 -3.84
C THR A 85 -18.12 16.20 -4.34
N ILE A 86 -17.63 17.26 -4.97
CA ILE A 86 -18.38 18.16 -5.84
C ILE A 86 -17.69 18.19 -7.20
N ASP A 87 -18.46 18.36 -8.27
CA ASP A 87 -17.95 18.14 -9.62
C ASP A 87 -18.30 19.32 -10.55
N ARG A 88 -17.43 19.58 -11.48
CA ARG A 88 -17.65 20.45 -12.63
C ARG A 88 -17.44 19.63 -13.89
N SER A 89 -18.48 19.44 -14.68
CA SER A 89 -18.41 18.70 -15.94
C SER A 89 -18.23 19.62 -17.13
N ASN A 90 -17.62 19.08 -18.18
CA ASN A 90 -17.52 19.68 -19.51
C ASN A 90 -16.90 21.10 -19.47
N THR A 91 -15.76 21.24 -18.79
CA THR A 91 -15.04 22.51 -18.71
C THR A 91 -14.16 22.68 -19.93
N ASP A 92 -14.26 23.84 -20.56
CA ASP A 92 -13.40 24.25 -21.66
C ASP A 92 -12.25 25.12 -21.15
N GLY A 93 -11.09 25.02 -21.83
CA GLY A 93 -9.92 25.84 -21.53
C GLY A 93 -9.07 25.32 -20.36
N TYR A 94 -9.27 24.07 -19.91
CA TYR A 94 -8.36 23.46 -18.92
C TYR A 94 -6.96 23.31 -19.50
N SER A 95 -5.93 23.79 -18.80
CA SER A 95 -4.55 23.67 -19.27
C SER A 95 -3.55 23.44 -18.14
N TRP A 96 -2.43 22.84 -18.51
CA TRP A 96 -1.20 22.85 -17.71
C TRP A 96 0.00 23.23 -18.58
N ASP A 97 1.02 23.83 -17.97
CA ASP A 97 2.22 24.28 -18.66
C ASP A 97 3.45 24.07 -17.76
N TYR A 98 4.31 23.13 -18.14
CA TYR A 98 5.58 22.78 -17.47
C TYR A 98 6.80 23.41 -18.15
N ARG A 99 6.62 24.18 -19.25
CA ARG A 99 7.74 24.69 -20.05
C ARG A 99 8.63 25.70 -19.32
N ASP A 100 8.09 26.39 -18.30
CA ASP A 100 8.83 27.34 -17.49
C ASP A 100 9.41 26.71 -16.21
N ASP A 101 8.78 25.63 -15.69
CA ASP A 101 9.20 24.92 -14.48
C ASP A 101 8.75 23.45 -14.58
N ASP A 102 9.71 22.53 -14.52
CA ASP A 102 9.48 21.07 -14.62
C ASP A 102 8.87 20.44 -13.36
N ARG A 103 8.76 21.20 -12.26
CA ARG A 103 8.27 20.73 -10.96
C ARG A 103 6.94 21.35 -10.56
N LEU A 104 6.72 22.62 -10.90
CA LEU A 104 5.54 23.38 -10.52
C LEU A 104 4.91 24.00 -11.79
N PRO A 105 4.00 23.31 -12.46
CA PRO A 105 3.39 23.82 -13.68
C PRO A 105 2.43 24.98 -13.40
N ARG A 106 2.19 25.78 -14.42
CA ARG A 106 1.06 26.69 -14.43
C ARG A 106 -0.21 25.89 -14.76
N PHE A 107 -1.26 26.09 -13.96
CA PHE A 107 -2.58 25.51 -14.18
C PHE A 107 -3.60 26.60 -14.50
N ASP A 108 -4.50 26.32 -15.45
CA ASP A 108 -5.74 27.03 -15.64
C ASP A 108 -6.88 26.01 -15.67
N TYR A 109 -7.91 26.23 -14.88
CA TYR A 109 -9.04 25.31 -14.79
C TYR A 109 -10.18 25.67 -15.75
N GLY A 110 -10.08 26.83 -16.44
CA GLY A 110 -11.12 27.34 -17.34
C GLY A 110 -12.35 27.90 -16.62
N PHE A 111 -12.35 27.97 -15.29
CA PHE A 111 -13.44 28.54 -14.48
C PHE A 111 -12.93 28.97 -13.10
N ASP A 112 -13.71 29.77 -12.39
CA ASP A 112 -13.41 30.15 -10.99
C ASP A 112 -13.65 28.96 -10.05
N VAL A 113 -12.56 28.35 -9.59
CA VAL A 113 -12.56 27.19 -8.68
C VAL A 113 -13.00 27.54 -7.27
N THR A 114 -13.15 28.84 -6.95
CA THR A 114 -13.61 29.32 -5.62
C THR A 114 -15.08 29.68 -5.59
N ASP A 115 -15.75 29.77 -6.75
CA ASP A 115 -17.18 30.11 -6.83
C ASP A 115 -18.06 28.86 -6.66
N PRO A 116 -18.88 28.74 -5.60
CA PRO A 116 -19.80 27.64 -5.40
C PRO A 116 -20.78 27.40 -6.58
N ALA A 117 -21.11 28.44 -7.34
CA ALA A 117 -21.99 28.34 -8.51
C ALA A 117 -21.31 27.62 -9.70
N SER A 118 -20.00 27.52 -9.68
CA SER A 118 -19.23 26.79 -10.72
C SER A 118 -19.27 25.26 -10.53
N TRP A 119 -19.73 24.78 -9.40
CA TRP A 119 -19.73 23.37 -9.02
C TRP A 119 -21.13 22.79 -8.94
N ALA A 120 -21.23 21.48 -9.00
CA ALA A 120 -22.46 20.72 -8.82
C ALA A 120 -22.27 19.63 -7.77
N PHE A 121 -23.37 19.37 -7.01
CA PHE A 121 -23.54 18.17 -6.21
C PHE A 121 -24.78 17.46 -6.74
N ALA A 122 -24.56 16.43 -7.54
CA ALA A 122 -25.63 15.80 -8.32
C ALA A 122 -25.52 14.28 -8.31
N GLN A 123 -26.69 13.63 -8.30
CA GLN A 123 -26.80 12.17 -8.36
C GLN A 123 -26.16 11.61 -9.63
N GLY A 124 -25.40 10.53 -9.49
CA GLY A 124 -24.69 9.85 -10.58
C GLY A 124 -23.39 10.54 -10.99
N LEU A 125 -23.11 11.73 -10.47
CA LEU A 125 -21.89 12.49 -10.72
C LEU A 125 -21.04 12.60 -9.44
N SER A 126 -21.59 13.24 -8.42
CA SER A 126 -20.91 13.43 -7.14
C SER A 126 -21.01 12.19 -6.26
N GLU A 127 -20.15 12.09 -5.26
CA GLU A 127 -20.04 10.94 -4.40
C GLU A 127 -20.06 11.32 -2.91
N ILE A 128 -20.71 10.48 -2.13
CA ILE A 128 -20.48 10.37 -0.69
C ILE A 128 -20.00 8.95 -0.44
N ARG A 129 -18.70 8.78 -0.18
CA ARG A 129 -18.07 7.50 0.13
C ARG A 129 -17.98 7.35 1.64
N LEU A 130 -18.45 6.24 2.15
CA LEU A 130 -18.31 5.83 3.54
C LEU A 130 -17.71 4.44 3.54
N ARG A 131 -16.45 4.30 3.98
CA ARG A 131 -15.66 3.07 3.83
C ARG A 131 -14.91 2.72 5.12
N PRO A 132 -15.62 2.52 6.24
CA PRO A 132 -14.95 2.04 7.45
C PRO A 132 -14.29 0.69 7.18
N GLN A 133 -13.06 0.55 7.68
CA GLN A 133 -12.23 -0.62 7.41
C GLN A 133 -11.34 -0.98 8.58
N THR A 134 -10.96 -2.27 8.63
CA THR A 134 -9.94 -2.77 9.55
C THR A 134 -8.85 -3.49 8.79
N SER A 135 -7.65 -3.53 9.36
CA SER A 135 -6.53 -4.33 8.84
C SER A 135 -5.72 -4.88 9.99
N ASP A 136 -5.76 -6.19 10.13
CA ASP A 136 -5.04 -6.91 11.17
C ASP A 136 -3.85 -7.67 10.58
N ASN A 137 -2.71 -7.59 11.25
CA ASN A 137 -1.52 -8.36 10.93
C ASN A 137 -1.03 -9.06 12.19
N THR A 138 -0.83 -10.37 12.10
CA THR A 138 -0.23 -11.17 13.18
C THR A 138 1.04 -11.84 12.67
N PHE A 139 2.04 -11.90 13.53
CA PHE A 139 3.29 -12.56 13.25
C PHE A 139 3.75 -13.37 14.48
N ASP A 140 3.88 -14.66 14.28
CA ASP A 140 4.43 -15.58 15.27
C ASP A 140 5.75 -16.16 14.77
N THR A 141 6.71 -16.34 15.67
CA THR A 141 8.02 -16.88 15.30
C THR A 141 8.61 -17.73 16.41
N PHE A 142 9.24 -18.80 15.99
CA PHE A 142 10.11 -19.63 16.81
C PHE A 142 11.42 -19.86 16.07
N GLN A 143 12.55 -19.74 16.75
CA GLN A 143 13.88 -20.03 16.22
C GLN A 143 14.74 -20.72 17.26
N LEU A 144 15.49 -21.73 16.85
CA LEU A 144 16.48 -22.40 17.64
C LEU A 144 17.74 -22.59 16.83
N ASP A 145 18.83 -22.02 17.29
CA ASP A 145 20.15 -22.09 16.67
C ASP A 145 21.14 -22.84 17.57
N PHE A 146 22.04 -23.56 16.93
CA PHE A 146 23.07 -24.36 17.59
C PHE A 146 24.40 -24.11 16.91
N ASP A 147 25.40 -23.66 17.68
CA ASP A 147 26.77 -23.43 17.25
C ASP A 147 27.70 -24.45 17.93
N TRP A 148 28.52 -25.13 17.12
CA TRP A 148 29.50 -26.08 17.59
C TRP A 148 30.88 -25.77 17.03
N ASN A 149 31.79 -25.29 17.87
CA ASN A 149 33.20 -25.12 17.56
C ASN A 149 33.87 -26.50 17.50
N LEU A 150 34.05 -27.02 16.30
CA LEU A 150 34.63 -28.34 16.08
C LEU A 150 36.14 -28.33 16.46
N ASN A 151 36.79 -27.22 16.20
CA ASN A 151 38.18 -26.93 16.55
C ASN A 151 38.45 -25.42 16.36
N GLU A 152 39.69 -24.97 16.46
CA GLU A 152 40.09 -23.57 16.31
C GLU A 152 39.83 -22.99 14.91
N VAL A 153 39.66 -23.84 13.89
CA VAL A 153 39.45 -23.44 12.50
C VAL A 153 37.99 -23.48 12.09
N PHE A 154 37.25 -24.50 12.52
CA PHE A 154 35.91 -24.81 12.00
C PHE A 154 34.82 -24.67 13.05
N THR A 155 33.75 -23.97 12.71
CA THR A 155 32.50 -23.92 13.49
C THR A 155 31.35 -24.43 12.63
N LEU A 156 30.64 -25.43 13.11
CA LEU A 156 29.40 -25.93 12.53
C LEU A 156 28.22 -25.16 13.16
N LYS A 157 27.37 -24.57 12.33
CA LYS A 157 26.15 -23.92 12.74
C LYS A 157 24.95 -24.63 12.15
N SER A 158 23.90 -24.77 12.91
CA SER A 158 22.64 -25.32 12.43
C SER A 158 21.48 -24.68 13.18
N GLY A 159 20.30 -24.72 12.60
CA GLY A 159 19.13 -24.19 13.27
C GLY A 159 17.86 -24.56 12.55
N ILE A 160 16.77 -24.39 13.27
CA ILE A 160 15.41 -24.52 12.78
C ILE A 160 14.66 -23.23 13.07
N ASN A 161 13.73 -22.89 12.20
CA ASN A 161 12.82 -21.79 12.42
C ASN A 161 11.42 -22.13 11.94
N TRP A 162 10.45 -21.61 12.64
CA TRP A 162 9.06 -21.57 12.23
C TRP A 162 8.57 -20.12 12.31
N LYS A 163 7.77 -19.72 11.31
CA LYS A 163 7.15 -18.41 11.24
C LYS A 163 5.74 -18.56 10.71
N GLU A 164 4.83 -17.81 11.28
CA GLU A 164 3.47 -17.71 10.81
C GLU A 164 3.12 -16.24 10.64
N TYR A 165 2.58 -15.89 9.49
CA TYR A 165 2.08 -14.57 9.16
C TYR A 165 0.59 -14.68 8.87
N GLU A 166 -0.21 -13.81 9.45
CA GLU A 166 -1.62 -13.70 9.14
C GLU A 166 -1.94 -12.24 8.83
N PHE A 167 -2.66 -12.02 7.73
CA PHE A 167 -3.15 -10.73 7.28
C PHE A 167 -4.64 -10.85 7.01
N GLU A 168 -5.45 -9.94 7.57
CA GLU A 168 -6.88 -9.90 7.35
C GLU A 168 -7.35 -8.45 7.18
N THR A 169 -8.23 -8.19 6.18
CA THR A 169 -8.89 -6.90 6.03
C THR A 169 -10.39 -7.07 5.95
N SER A 170 -11.10 -6.08 6.50
CA SER A 170 -12.54 -5.97 6.37
C SER A 170 -12.92 -4.53 6.02
N GLU A 171 -13.85 -4.36 5.09
CA GLU A 171 -14.39 -3.07 4.70
C GLU A 171 -15.91 -3.18 4.53
N ARG A 172 -16.62 -2.10 4.86
CA ARG A 172 -18.05 -1.94 4.58
C ARG A 172 -18.25 -0.71 3.72
N ARG A 173 -19.22 -0.79 2.80
CA ARG A 173 -19.57 0.32 1.91
C ARG A 173 -21.07 0.46 1.77
N ARG A 174 -21.48 1.62 1.29
CA ARG A 174 -22.83 1.85 0.76
C ARG A 174 -23.06 1.02 -0.51
N ALA A 175 -24.31 0.69 -0.78
CA ALA A 175 -24.68 0.00 -2.02
C ALA A 175 -24.34 0.82 -3.29
N SER A 176 -24.44 2.16 -3.19
CA SER A 176 -24.03 3.07 -4.25
C SER A 176 -23.45 4.35 -3.64
N GLU A 177 -22.25 4.70 -4.00
CA GLU A 177 -21.55 5.91 -3.53
C GLU A 177 -21.94 7.15 -4.33
N THR A 178 -22.42 6.96 -5.57
CA THR A 178 -22.92 8.02 -6.46
C THR A 178 -24.39 8.34 -6.29
N THR A 179 -25.11 7.55 -5.49
CA THR A 179 -26.48 7.90 -5.07
C THR A 179 -26.42 8.91 -3.95
N VAL A 180 -26.46 10.20 -4.31
CA VAL A 180 -26.42 11.30 -3.36
C VAL A 180 -27.79 11.94 -3.20
N PRO A 181 -28.16 12.44 -1.99
CA PRO A 181 -29.43 13.12 -1.78
C PRO A 181 -29.47 14.46 -2.52
N ALA A 182 -30.66 14.89 -2.93
CA ALA A 182 -30.85 16.23 -3.46
C ALA A 182 -30.72 17.27 -2.32
N LEU A 183 -30.19 18.45 -2.65
CA LEU A 183 -30.14 19.55 -1.71
C LEU A 183 -31.58 19.99 -1.34
N PRO A 184 -31.88 20.17 -0.04
CA PRO A 184 -33.18 20.71 0.39
C PRO A 184 -33.43 22.09 -0.20
N ALA A 185 -34.70 22.46 -0.32
CA ALA A 185 -35.09 23.78 -0.78
C ALA A 185 -34.47 24.88 0.11
N GLY A 186 -33.79 25.84 -0.50
CA GLY A 186 -33.11 26.94 0.19
C GLY A 186 -31.69 26.66 0.62
N THR A 187 -31.18 25.42 0.44
CA THR A 187 -29.79 25.07 0.66
C THR A 187 -29.03 25.13 -0.66
N THR A 188 -27.85 25.71 -0.64
CA THR A 188 -26.95 25.84 -1.78
C THR A 188 -25.58 25.18 -1.49
N LEU A 189 -24.73 25.00 -2.50
CA LEU A 189 -23.38 24.52 -2.26
C LEU A 189 -22.53 25.49 -1.43
N ALA A 190 -22.84 26.78 -1.41
CA ALA A 190 -22.17 27.74 -0.53
C ALA A 190 -22.34 27.40 0.97
N ASP A 191 -23.45 26.75 1.33
CA ASP A 191 -23.72 26.35 2.72
C ASP A 191 -22.99 25.06 3.12
N LEU A 192 -22.47 24.29 2.13
CA LEU A 192 -21.89 22.96 2.31
C LEU A 192 -20.42 22.88 1.89
N THR A 193 -19.81 24.03 1.60
CA THR A 193 -18.44 24.09 1.10
C THR A 193 -17.66 25.18 1.82
N ARG A 194 -16.36 25.03 1.80
CA ARG A 194 -15.41 26.01 2.36
C ARG A 194 -14.24 26.25 1.43
N ILE A 195 -13.64 27.42 1.55
CA ILE A 195 -12.39 27.71 0.83
C ILE A 195 -11.23 27.02 1.54
N PHE A 196 -10.53 26.17 0.80
CA PHE A 196 -9.27 25.57 1.21
C PHE A 196 -8.12 26.38 0.60
N ASN A 197 -7.16 26.80 1.43
CA ASN A 197 -5.96 27.51 0.99
C ASN A 197 -4.81 26.50 0.93
N PHE A 198 -4.06 26.48 -0.15
CA PHE A 198 -2.94 25.57 -0.36
C PHE A 198 -1.74 26.27 -1.01
N GLY A 199 -0.61 25.57 -1.07
CA GLY A 199 0.58 26.09 -1.71
C GLY A 199 1.35 27.15 -0.91
N ASN A 200 0.98 27.42 0.33
CA ASN A 200 1.76 28.28 1.22
C ASN A 200 3.15 27.71 1.43
N GLY A 201 4.20 28.50 1.13
CA GLY A 201 5.59 28.06 1.22
C GLY A 201 6.12 27.32 -0.02
N LEU A 202 5.31 27.16 -1.06
CA LEU A 202 5.77 26.75 -2.37
C LEU A 202 5.99 27.99 -3.24
N ASP A 203 7.05 27.99 -4.02
CA ASP A 203 7.34 29.04 -5.04
C ASP A 203 6.53 28.71 -6.29
N GLN A 204 5.23 28.99 -6.22
CA GLN A 204 4.30 28.67 -7.33
C GLN A 204 4.39 29.68 -8.47
N PRO A 205 4.21 29.26 -9.74
CA PRO A 205 4.08 30.16 -10.87
C PRO A 205 2.97 31.20 -10.62
N SER A 206 3.23 32.43 -11.02
CA SER A 206 2.25 33.50 -10.89
C SER A 206 1.00 33.21 -11.73
N GLY A 207 -0.18 33.40 -11.14
CA GLY A 207 -1.47 33.15 -11.77
C GLY A 207 -2.10 31.79 -11.44
N ASN A 208 -1.38 30.91 -10.75
CA ASN A 208 -1.99 29.69 -10.22
C ASN A 208 -2.97 30.01 -9.08
N ASP A 209 -4.09 29.28 -9.06
CA ASP A 209 -5.00 29.33 -7.94
C ASP A 209 -4.32 28.73 -6.70
N THR A 210 -4.37 29.47 -5.59
CA THR A 210 -3.91 29.05 -4.27
C THR A 210 -5.07 28.85 -3.30
N ARG A 211 -6.30 28.99 -3.81
CA ARG A 211 -7.54 28.83 -3.09
C ARG A 211 -8.48 27.95 -3.90
N TRP A 212 -9.15 27.06 -3.20
CA TRP A 212 -9.98 26.07 -3.84
C TRP A 212 -11.24 25.83 -3.02
N LEU A 213 -12.39 25.71 -3.68
CA LEU A 213 -13.62 25.32 -3.01
C LEU A 213 -13.56 23.81 -2.72
N ALA A 214 -13.79 23.43 -1.47
CA ALA A 214 -13.82 22.04 -1.05
C ALA A 214 -15.09 21.73 -0.27
N PRO A 215 -15.66 20.51 -0.36
CA PRO A 215 -16.77 20.09 0.49
C PRO A 215 -16.43 20.25 1.98
N ASP A 216 -17.37 20.73 2.76
CA ASP A 216 -17.31 20.72 4.21
C ASP A 216 -18.01 19.45 4.73
N ILE A 217 -17.22 18.45 5.14
CA ILE A 217 -17.74 17.14 5.53
C ILE A 217 -18.69 17.23 6.72
N ASP A 218 -18.41 18.12 7.68
CA ASP A 218 -19.25 18.30 8.85
C ASP A 218 -20.62 18.88 8.45
N ALA A 219 -20.63 19.86 7.53
CA ALA A 219 -21.89 20.42 7.02
C ALA A 219 -22.72 19.37 6.23
N PHE A 220 -22.06 18.51 5.45
CA PHE A 220 -22.72 17.39 4.78
C PHE A 220 -23.24 16.35 5.78
N ALA A 221 -22.47 16.05 6.83
CA ALA A 221 -22.87 15.12 7.87
C ALA A 221 -24.08 15.61 8.65
N ASP A 222 -24.10 16.88 9.05
CA ASP A 222 -25.20 17.50 9.79
C ASP A 222 -26.45 17.57 8.94
N LEU A 223 -26.33 17.91 7.65
CA LEU A 223 -27.49 18.05 6.76
C LEU A 223 -28.14 16.71 6.41
N PHE A 224 -27.38 15.69 6.16
CA PHE A 224 -27.87 14.43 5.59
C PHE A 224 -27.81 13.24 6.56
N ASP A 225 -27.27 13.42 7.78
CA ASP A 225 -27.07 12.36 8.77
C ASP A 225 -26.33 11.14 8.18
N ILE A 226 -25.21 11.42 7.46
CA ILE A 226 -24.50 10.41 6.67
C ILE A 226 -23.95 9.25 7.51
N TYR A 227 -23.79 9.43 8.81
CA TYR A 227 -23.25 8.41 9.73
C TYR A 227 -24.34 7.59 10.44
N CYS A 228 -25.61 7.78 10.12
CA CYS A 228 -26.71 7.04 10.76
C CYS A 228 -26.69 5.53 10.50
N ASN A 229 -25.91 5.06 9.53
CA ASN A 229 -25.95 3.68 9.04
C ASN A 229 -27.37 3.21 8.68
N CYS A 230 -28.13 4.08 8.05
CA CYS A 230 -29.53 3.89 7.74
C CYS A 230 -29.86 4.35 6.30
N GLY A 231 -30.97 3.84 5.71
CA GLY A 231 -31.47 4.25 4.40
C GLY A 231 -30.38 4.13 3.31
N ALA A 232 -30.15 5.23 2.59
CA ALA A 232 -29.12 5.30 1.54
C ALA A 232 -27.68 5.24 2.10
N PHE A 233 -27.49 5.43 3.40
CA PHE A 233 -26.19 5.38 4.08
C PHE A 233 -25.93 4.08 4.83
N THR A 234 -26.78 3.05 4.62
CA THR A 234 -26.55 1.71 5.16
C THR A 234 -25.25 1.12 4.61
N LEU A 235 -24.39 0.65 5.52
CA LEU A 235 -23.09 0.06 5.21
C LEU A 235 -23.14 -1.47 5.32
N THR A 236 -22.67 -2.15 4.29
CA THR A 236 -22.61 -3.60 4.26
C THR A 236 -21.26 -4.12 3.74
N ASN A 237 -20.83 -5.29 4.22
CA ASN A 237 -19.68 -5.98 3.63
C ASN A 237 -20.00 -6.45 2.19
N ALA A 238 -21.26 -6.74 1.88
CA ALA A 238 -21.68 -7.16 0.55
C ALA A 238 -21.30 -6.16 -0.55
N SER A 239 -21.26 -4.86 -0.23
CA SER A 239 -20.85 -3.80 -1.16
C SER A 239 -19.33 -3.65 -1.29
N ALA A 240 -18.54 -4.36 -0.46
CA ALA A 240 -17.08 -4.25 -0.38
C ALA A 240 -16.40 -5.63 -0.37
N LEU A 241 -17.03 -6.68 -0.90
CA LEU A 241 -16.54 -8.06 -0.77
C LEU A 241 -15.11 -8.25 -1.25
N THR A 242 -14.71 -7.59 -2.33
CA THR A 242 -13.34 -7.68 -2.87
C THR A 242 -12.26 -7.13 -1.94
N ASN A 243 -12.64 -6.32 -0.94
CA ASN A 243 -11.74 -5.77 0.07
C ASN A 243 -11.79 -6.54 1.41
N ASN A 244 -12.66 -7.56 1.49
CA ASN A 244 -12.75 -8.47 2.63
C ASN A 244 -11.98 -9.74 2.29
N ARG A 245 -10.73 -9.81 2.77
CA ARG A 245 -9.76 -10.81 2.35
C ARG A 245 -8.76 -11.12 3.45
N GLY A 246 -8.16 -12.31 3.37
CA GLY A 246 -7.15 -12.74 4.32
C GLY A 246 -6.11 -13.64 3.66
N VAL A 247 -4.91 -13.65 4.23
CA VAL A 247 -3.81 -14.54 3.88
C VAL A 247 -3.16 -15.04 5.14
N LYS A 248 -2.95 -16.35 5.19
CA LYS A 248 -2.13 -16.98 6.20
C LYS A 248 -0.96 -17.66 5.50
N GLU A 249 0.27 -17.38 5.94
CA GLU A 249 1.48 -18.01 5.45
C GLU A 249 2.26 -18.62 6.62
N GLU A 250 2.59 -19.88 6.51
CA GLU A 250 3.41 -20.63 7.45
C GLU A 250 4.70 -21.03 6.77
N ASP A 251 5.83 -20.69 7.40
CA ASP A 251 7.17 -21.05 6.97
C ASP A 251 7.84 -21.94 7.99
N MET A 252 8.28 -23.11 7.57
CA MET A 252 9.14 -23.98 8.37
C MET A 252 10.48 -24.16 7.65
N GLY A 253 11.57 -23.90 8.33
CA GLY A 253 12.90 -24.02 7.74
C GLY A 253 13.94 -24.57 8.68
N GLY A 254 15.00 -25.11 8.06
CA GLY A 254 16.21 -25.52 8.76
C GLY A 254 17.45 -25.22 7.93
N TYR A 255 18.58 -25.03 8.59
CA TYR A 255 19.84 -24.77 7.91
C TYR A 255 21.00 -25.49 8.57
N VAL A 256 22.04 -25.71 7.75
CA VAL A 256 23.38 -26.13 8.20
C VAL A 256 24.39 -25.24 7.49
N GLN A 257 25.38 -24.77 8.24
CA GLN A 257 26.45 -23.91 7.76
C GLN A 257 27.77 -24.30 8.42
N LEU A 258 28.84 -24.37 7.63
CA LEU A 258 30.19 -24.52 8.13
C LEU A 258 30.94 -23.20 7.94
N ASP A 259 31.40 -22.63 9.03
CA ASP A 259 32.28 -21.48 9.06
C ASP A 259 33.73 -21.95 9.22
N TRP A 260 34.65 -21.24 8.60
CA TRP A 260 36.09 -21.47 8.78
C TRP A 260 36.86 -20.16 8.90
N SER A 261 37.98 -20.22 9.64
CA SER A 261 38.96 -19.15 9.74
C SER A 261 40.35 -19.80 9.88
N THR A 262 41.21 -19.62 8.91
CA THR A 262 42.54 -20.26 8.84
C THR A 262 43.45 -19.47 7.89
N ASP A 263 44.67 -19.94 7.69
CA ASP A 263 45.59 -19.36 6.72
C ASP A 263 45.77 -20.29 5.51
N LEU A 264 45.71 -19.70 4.32
CA LEU A 264 46.08 -20.36 3.06
C LEU A 264 47.51 -19.94 2.69
N GLY A 265 48.50 -20.68 3.19
CA GLY A 265 49.89 -20.25 3.18
C GLY A 265 50.12 -19.09 4.15
N SER A 266 50.41 -17.89 3.62
CA SER A 266 50.56 -16.66 4.44
C SER A 266 49.38 -15.73 4.37
N VAL A 267 48.30 -16.12 3.68
CA VAL A 267 47.09 -15.28 3.47
C VAL A 267 45.99 -15.75 4.40
N PRO A 268 45.55 -14.93 5.38
CA PRO A 268 44.38 -15.25 6.18
C PRO A 268 43.15 -15.44 5.29
N TRP A 269 42.46 -16.57 5.50
CA TRP A 269 41.31 -17.00 4.71
C TRP A 269 40.15 -17.41 5.62
N ARG A 270 39.04 -16.74 5.49
CA ARG A 270 37.83 -17.05 6.23
C ARG A 270 36.61 -17.10 5.33
N GLY A 271 35.61 -17.85 5.75
CA GLY A 271 34.39 -17.95 4.98
C GLY A 271 33.34 -18.81 5.63
N ASN A 272 32.26 -18.97 4.91
CA ASN A 272 31.22 -19.94 5.25
C ASN A 272 30.62 -20.56 3.99
N ILE A 273 30.15 -21.77 4.13
CA ILE A 273 29.31 -22.47 3.16
C ILE A 273 28.14 -23.09 3.89
N GLY A 274 26.96 -22.97 3.33
CA GLY A 274 25.77 -23.53 3.95
C GLY A 274 24.62 -23.72 2.98
N GLY A 275 23.57 -24.33 3.49
CA GLY A 275 22.31 -24.47 2.80
C GLY A 275 21.15 -24.38 3.78
N ARG A 276 20.11 -23.72 3.35
CA ARG A 276 18.84 -23.63 4.06
C ARG A 276 17.74 -24.27 3.22
N TYR A 277 16.90 -25.06 3.85
CA TYR A 277 15.66 -25.57 3.29
C TYR A 277 14.50 -24.89 3.96
N VAL A 278 13.51 -24.45 3.17
CA VAL A 278 12.30 -23.80 3.66
C VAL A 278 11.09 -24.41 2.97
N GLU A 279 10.12 -24.86 3.74
CA GLU A 279 8.78 -25.24 3.30
C GLU A 279 7.83 -24.09 3.64
N THR A 280 7.00 -23.69 2.67
CA THR A 280 6.00 -22.62 2.82
C THR A 280 4.62 -23.17 2.50
N LYS A 281 3.69 -22.95 3.41
CA LYS A 281 2.26 -23.22 3.23
C LYS A 281 1.51 -21.89 3.24
N GLN A 282 0.66 -21.70 2.24
CA GLN A 282 -0.07 -20.45 2.06
C GLN A 282 -1.55 -20.74 1.84
N ASP A 283 -2.39 -20.09 2.62
CA ASP A 283 -3.86 -20.12 2.50
C ASP A 283 -4.34 -18.68 2.28
N SER A 284 -4.95 -18.43 1.12
CA SER A 284 -5.46 -17.12 0.73
C SER A 284 -6.95 -17.20 0.51
N ARG A 285 -7.71 -16.29 1.14
CA ARG A 285 -9.17 -16.19 1.01
C ARG A 285 -9.58 -14.80 0.56
N GLY A 286 -10.66 -14.71 -0.21
CA GLY A 286 -11.19 -13.45 -0.71
C GLY A 286 -12.36 -13.67 -1.64
N PHE A 287 -12.66 -12.68 -2.48
CA PHE A 287 -13.75 -12.74 -3.44
C PHE A 287 -13.24 -12.38 -4.84
N ALA A 288 -13.56 -13.23 -5.81
CA ALA A 288 -13.41 -12.94 -7.22
C ALA A 288 -14.75 -12.41 -7.78
N VAL A 289 -14.70 -11.58 -8.81
CA VAL A 289 -15.91 -11.16 -9.54
C VAL A 289 -16.00 -11.99 -10.82
N VAL A 290 -17.03 -12.82 -10.91
CA VAL A 290 -17.29 -13.68 -12.07
C VAL A 290 -18.64 -13.29 -12.68
N ASN A 291 -18.63 -12.87 -13.95
CA ASN A 291 -19.82 -12.37 -14.64
C ASN A 291 -20.58 -11.29 -13.83
N GLY A 292 -19.84 -10.38 -13.19
CA GLY A 292 -20.39 -9.29 -12.39
C GLY A 292 -20.88 -9.68 -10.99
N ALA A 293 -20.79 -10.95 -10.59
CA ALA A 293 -21.18 -11.43 -9.27
C ALA A 293 -19.95 -11.80 -8.42
N PRO A 294 -19.91 -11.44 -7.12
CA PRO A 294 -18.83 -11.88 -6.23
C PRO A 294 -18.98 -13.37 -5.92
N VAL A 295 -17.88 -14.09 -6.02
CA VAL A 295 -17.76 -15.51 -5.68
C VAL A 295 -16.62 -15.66 -4.71
N GLU A 296 -16.85 -16.38 -3.60
CA GLU A 296 -15.78 -16.68 -2.65
C GLU A 296 -14.69 -17.51 -3.33
N ALA A 297 -13.44 -17.11 -3.12
CA ALA A 297 -12.28 -17.77 -3.65
C ALA A 297 -11.30 -18.08 -2.53
N ARG A 298 -10.84 -19.34 -2.47
CA ARG A 298 -9.78 -19.80 -1.58
C ARG A 298 -8.70 -20.48 -2.40
N VAL A 299 -7.47 -20.14 -2.14
CA VAL A 299 -6.30 -20.69 -2.81
C VAL A 299 -5.31 -21.16 -1.77
N GLU A 300 -5.02 -22.46 -1.80
CA GLU A 300 -3.98 -23.08 -0.98
C GLU A 300 -2.77 -23.38 -1.87
N ARG A 301 -1.56 -23.13 -1.36
CA ARG A 301 -0.30 -23.42 -2.03
C ARG A 301 0.71 -23.93 -1.04
N ASP A 302 1.42 -24.99 -1.45
CA ASP A 302 2.58 -25.51 -0.74
C ASP A 302 3.76 -25.51 -1.71
N TYR A 303 4.91 -25.05 -1.25
CA TYR A 303 6.15 -25.08 -2.02
C TYR A 303 7.36 -25.11 -1.10
N ASP A 304 8.48 -25.53 -1.63
CA ASP A 304 9.74 -25.59 -0.91
C ASP A 304 10.90 -24.97 -1.71
N ASP A 305 11.87 -24.49 -0.98
CA ASP A 305 13.08 -23.91 -1.55
C ASP A 305 14.33 -24.38 -0.83
N PHE A 306 15.33 -24.78 -1.62
CA PHE A 306 16.69 -24.98 -1.13
C PHE A 306 17.55 -23.78 -1.54
N LEU A 307 18.20 -23.17 -0.54
CA LEU A 307 18.92 -21.90 -0.63
C LEU A 307 20.39 -22.10 -0.22
N PRO A 308 21.27 -22.49 -1.16
CA PRO A 308 22.70 -22.60 -0.91
C PRO A 308 23.35 -21.22 -0.83
N SER A 309 24.42 -21.11 -0.02
CA SER A 309 25.24 -19.91 0.09
C SER A 309 26.70 -20.24 0.29
N LEU A 310 27.56 -19.39 -0.24
CA LEU A 310 29.01 -19.43 -0.07
C LEU A 310 29.52 -18.00 0.07
N ASN A 311 30.34 -17.76 1.10
CA ASN A 311 31.06 -16.50 1.26
C ASN A 311 32.53 -16.83 1.59
N MET A 312 33.46 -16.11 0.98
CA MET A 312 34.87 -16.22 1.24
C MET A 312 35.52 -14.83 1.29
N ALA A 313 36.51 -14.69 2.14
CA ALA A 313 37.34 -13.50 2.25
C ALA A 313 38.79 -13.89 2.42
N PHE A 314 39.65 -13.23 1.67
CA PHE A 314 41.10 -13.40 1.67
C PHE A 314 41.74 -12.06 2.01
N ASP A 315 42.49 -11.99 3.11
CA ASP A 315 43.20 -10.77 3.52
C ASP A 315 44.57 -10.78 2.82
N LEU A 316 44.62 -10.21 1.60
CA LEU A 316 45.81 -10.25 0.73
C LEU A 316 46.95 -9.37 1.29
N THR A 317 46.61 -8.26 1.92
CA THR A 317 47.49 -7.38 2.69
C THR A 317 46.71 -6.75 3.84
N ASP A 318 47.37 -6.02 4.75
CA ASP A 318 46.71 -5.30 5.85
C ASP A 318 45.64 -4.29 5.37
N GLU A 319 45.76 -3.84 4.11
CA GLU A 319 44.87 -2.85 3.52
C GLU A 319 43.95 -3.41 2.42
N LEU A 320 44.18 -4.65 1.95
CA LEU A 320 43.45 -5.23 0.79
C LEU A 320 42.81 -6.57 1.13
N VAL A 321 41.47 -6.58 1.06
CA VAL A 321 40.63 -7.79 1.26
C VAL A 321 39.93 -8.15 -0.04
N LEU A 322 40.14 -9.33 -0.57
CA LEU A 322 39.39 -9.91 -1.68
C LEU A 322 38.20 -10.69 -1.11
N ARG A 323 36.98 -10.39 -1.59
CA ARG A 323 35.75 -11.09 -1.17
C ARG A 323 35.05 -11.73 -2.36
N PHE A 324 34.52 -12.92 -2.12
CA PHE A 324 33.67 -13.64 -3.07
C PHE A 324 32.42 -14.13 -2.34
N ALA A 325 31.23 -13.91 -2.97
CA ALA A 325 29.97 -14.38 -2.43
C ALA A 325 29.08 -14.91 -3.57
N ALA A 326 28.40 -16.03 -3.31
CA ALA A 326 27.40 -16.61 -4.19
C ALA A 326 26.25 -17.19 -3.36
N ALA A 327 25.01 -16.88 -3.70
CA ALA A 327 23.83 -17.40 -3.00
C ALA A 327 22.62 -17.49 -3.92
N LYS A 328 21.76 -18.49 -3.67
CA LYS A 328 20.37 -18.45 -4.12
C LYS A 328 19.56 -17.75 -3.03
N VAL A 329 18.79 -16.73 -3.41
CA VAL A 329 17.93 -15.98 -2.49
C VAL A 329 16.47 -16.07 -2.91
N LEU A 330 15.58 -15.94 -1.96
CA LEU A 330 14.14 -15.94 -2.12
C LEU A 330 13.59 -14.56 -1.75
N THR A 331 12.69 -14.04 -2.59
CA THR A 331 11.90 -12.83 -2.30
C THR A 331 10.42 -13.16 -2.45
N ARG A 332 9.61 -12.71 -1.50
CA ARG A 332 8.16 -12.90 -1.51
C ARG A 332 7.43 -11.59 -1.69
N PRO A 333 6.29 -11.58 -2.40
CA PRO A 333 5.40 -10.43 -2.42
C PRO A 333 4.80 -10.20 -1.03
N GLY A 334 4.39 -8.97 -0.75
CA GLY A 334 3.65 -8.67 0.49
C GLY A 334 2.33 -9.46 0.54
N LEU A 335 1.92 -9.89 1.73
CA LEU A 335 0.74 -10.77 1.94
C LEU A 335 -0.53 -10.23 1.28
N GLY A 336 -0.78 -8.92 1.36
CA GLY A 336 -1.93 -8.29 0.73
C GLY A 336 -2.02 -8.46 -0.80
N ASN A 337 -0.88 -8.77 -1.47
CA ASN A 337 -0.82 -9.05 -2.90
C ASN A 337 -1.07 -10.52 -3.25
N LEU A 338 -1.18 -11.39 -2.25
CA LEU A 338 -1.38 -12.83 -2.41
C LEU A 338 -2.87 -13.23 -2.31
N THR A 339 -3.74 -12.26 -2.13
CA THR A 339 -5.19 -12.50 -2.03
C THR A 339 -5.78 -12.82 -3.40
N PRO A 340 -6.73 -13.78 -3.49
CA PRO A 340 -7.40 -14.10 -4.74
C PRO A 340 -8.36 -12.97 -5.12
N GLY A 341 -7.91 -12.07 -6.00
CA GLY A 341 -8.72 -10.97 -6.54
C GLY A 341 -8.67 -10.99 -8.05
N VAL A 342 -9.59 -11.69 -8.70
CA VAL A 342 -9.68 -11.76 -10.17
C VAL A 342 -11.06 -11.28 -10.60
N THR A 343 -11.10 -10.41 -11.62
CA THR A 343 -12.34 -10.10 -12.35
C THR A 343 -12.33 -10.87 -13.65
N VAL A 344 -13.31 -11.74 -13.82
CA VAL A 344 -13.53 -12.50 -15.05
C VAL A 344 -14.85 -12.01 -15.65
N SER A 345 -14.77 -11.45 -16.85
CA SER A 345 -15.91 -10.96 -17.65
C SER A 345 -16.24 -11.93 -18.75
#